data_761fbcaedefee8056e56352262cbb4f5
#
_entry.id   761fbcaedefee8056e56352262cbb4f5
#
_cell.length_a   1.000
_cell.length_b   1.000
_cell.length_c   1.000
_cell.angle_alpha   90.00
_cell.angle_beta   90.00
_cell.angle_gamma   90.00
#
_symmetry.space_group_name_H-M   'P 1'
#
loop_
_entity.id
_entity.type
_entity.pdbx_description
1 polymer ?
#
loop_
_entity_poly.entity_id
_entity_poly.type
_entity_poly.pdbx_seq_one_letter_code
_entity_poly.pdbx_strand_id
1 'polypeptide(L)'
;MRLRTGQDVLEYEIRQEQAATIGRLARELRDALDALDTFNRRASSGKTAADSGDPQRARLVDAAAYALWNFVVQRECSGFRGTEQVLKDYVVPVEVRAKMGAIRPLTPLAGPARDVGAPAPAIPCWRTRQRRR
;
A
#
# COMPACT_ATOMS: atom_id res chain seq x y z
N MET A 1 -25.81 33.48 12.89
CA MET A 1 -25.40 32.10 13.21
C MET A 1 -25.92 31.21 12.09
N ARG A 2 -25.06 30.68 11.18
CA ARG A 2 -25.49 29.70 10.19
C ARG A 2 -25.73 28.39 10.91
N LEU A 3 -26.95 27.89 10.86
CA LEU A 3 -27.27 26.55 11.34
C LEU A 3 -26.52 25.55 10.43
N ARG A 4 -25.66 24.74 11.03
CA ARG A 4 -24.99 23.64 10.32
C ARG A 4 -26.06 22.66 9.84
N THR A 5 -26.18 22.50 8.56
CA THR A 5 -27.06 21.48 7.98
C THR A 5 -26.44 20.09 8.16
N GLY A 6 -27.24 19.04 8.15
CA GLY A 6 -26.70 17.67 8.19
C GLY A 6 -25.70 17.38 7.07
N GLN A 7 -25.87 18.05 5.92
CA GLN A 7 -24.93 17.98 4.80
C GLN A 7 -23.57 18.60 5.13
N ASP A 8 -23.52 19.74 5.83
CA ASP A 8 -22.26 20.38 6.25
C ASP A 8 -21.47 19.48 7.20
N VAL A 9 -22.17 18.76 8.07
CA VAL A 9 -21.55 17.80 9.00
C VAL A 9 -20.95 16.64 8.25
N LEU A 10 -21.72 16.04 7.32
CA LEU A 10 -21.26 14.92 6.51
C LEU A 10 -20.05 15.28 5.64
N GLU A 11 -20.08 16.44 5.01
CA GLU A 11 -18.93 16.95 4.22
C GLU A 11 -17.68 17.14 5.08
N TYR A 12 -17.84 17.61 6.30
CA TYR A 12 -16.73 17.76 7.23
C TYR A 12 -16.15 16.40 7.62
N GLU A 13 -16.98 15.41 7.94
CA GLU A 13 -16.55 14.04 8.28
C GLU A 13 -15.82 13.39 7.12
N ILE A 14 -16.31 13.53 5.88
CA ILE A 14 -15.64 13.00 4.69
C ILE A 14 -14.26 13.62 4.52
N ARG A 15 -14.12 14.94 4.67
CA ARG A 15 -12.82 15.61 4.56
C ARG A 15 -11.85 15.18 5.65
N GLN A 16 -12.36 14.97 6.87
CA GLN A 16 -11.56 14.49 7.99
C GLN A 16 -11.03 13.08 7.73
N GLU A 17 -11.88 12.18 7.23
CA GLU A 17 -11.47 10.81 6.86
C GLU A 17 -10.45 10.79 5.72
N GLN A 18 -10.65 11.61 4.69
CA GLN A 18 -9.69 11.77 3.61
C GLN A 18 -8.32 12.26 4.12
N ALA A 19 -8.31 13.26 5.00
CA ALA A 19 -7.08 13.78 5.59
C ALA A 19 -6.36 12.73 6.45
N ALA A 20 -7.12 11.95 7.24
CA ALA A 20 -6.57 10.86 8.04
C ALA A 20 -5.94 9.77 7.18
N THR A 21 -6.60 9.41 6.08
CA THR A 21 -6.10 8.41 5.12
C THR A 21 -4.82 8.89 4.43
N ILE A 22 -4.80 10.12 3.94
CA ILE A 22 -3.58 10.73 3.34
C ILE A 22 -2.44 10.74 4.36
N GLY A 23 -2.71 11.12 5.60
CA GLY A 23 -1.72 11.15 6.67
C GLY A 23 -1.13 9.77 6.99
N ARG A 24 -1.96 8.71 6.97
CA ARG A 24 -1.50 7.33 7.12
C ARG A 24 -0.59 6.90 5.99
N LEU A 25 -1.03 7.09 4.73
CA LEU A 25 -0.24 6.73 3.55
C LEU A 25 1.07 7.52 3.45
N ALA A 26 1.08 8.78 3.91
CA ALA A 26 2.30 9.57 4.00
C ALA A 26 3.32 8.97 4.98
N ARG A 27 2.86 8.43 6.11
CA ARG A 27 3.74 7.72 7.06
C ARG A 27 4.26 6.41 6.47
N GLU A 28 3.38 5.61 5.86
CA GLU A 28 3.76 4.35 5.20
C GLU A 28 4.84 4.58 4.11
N LEU A 29 4.69 5.63 3.32
CA LEU A 29 5.70 6.01 2.33
C LEU A 29 7.03 6.38 2.99
N ARG A 30 7.00 7.19 4.04
CA ARG A 30 8.22 7.60 4.74
C ARG A 30 8.93 6.41 5.36
N ASP A 31 8.20 5.54 6.03
CA ASP A 31 8.75 4.34 6.67
C ASP A 31 9.39 3.40 5.63
N ALA A 32 8.77 3.25 4.45
CA ALA A 32 9.31 2.44 3.37
C ALA A 32 10.60 3.03 2.77
N LEU A 33 10.66 4.35 2.59
CA LEU A 33 11.85 5.04 2.11
C LEU A 33 12.99 4.98 3.14
N ASP A 34 12.69 5.17 4.42
CA ASP A 34 13.65 5.08 5.52
C ASP A 34 14.24 3.66 5.65
N ALA A 35 13.42 2.63 5.45
CA ALA A 35 13.88 1.24 5.44
C ALA A 35 14.87 0.99 4.29
N LEU A 36 14.57 1.48 3.09
CA LEU A 36 15.45 1.37 1.94
C LEU A 36 16.78 2.13 2.15
N ASP A 37 16.71 3.35 2.67
CA ASP A 37 17.89 4.16 2.96
C ASP A 37 18.77 3.51 4.04
N THR A 38 18.16 2.99 5.08
CA THR A 38 18.88 2.25 6.15
C THR A 38 19.58 1.01 5.60
N PHE A 39 18.93 0.27 4.71
CA PHE A 39 19.53 -0.88 4.03
C PHE A 39 20.74 -0.45 3.20
N ASN A 40 20.59 0.57 2.37
CA ASN A 40 21.66 1.09 1.52
C ASN A 40 22.86 1.58 2.35
N ARG A 41 22.62 2.29 3.46
CA ARG A 41 23.70 2.75 4.37
C ARG A 41 24.46 1.58 5.01
N ARG A 42 23.76 0.54 5.44
CA ARG A 42 24.38 -0.66 6.00
C ARG A 42 25.23 -1.40 4.97
N ALA A 43 24.72 -1.54 3.76
CA ALA A 43 25.43 -2.16 2.66
C ALA A 43 26.69 -1.36 2.25
N SER A 44 26.64 -0.04 2.29
CA SER A 44 27.79 0.83 2.04
C SER A 44 28.85 0.78 3.14
N SER A 45 28.46 0.49 4.40
CA SER A 45 29.38 0.38 5.54
C SER A 45 30.03 -1.00 5.65
N GLY A 46 29.41 -2.03 5.11
CA GLY A 46 29.97 -3.38 5.00
C GLY A 46 30.75 -3.54 3.70
N LYS A 47 31.87 -4.28 3.71
CA LYS A 47 32.66 -4.61 2.51
C LYS A 47 31.93 -5.39 1.42
N THR A 48 30.67 -5.68 1.60
CA THR A 48 29.78 -6.24 0.58
C THR A 48 29.21 -5.06 -0.21
N ALA A 49 29.70 -4.87 -1.43
CA ALA A 49 29.09 -3.94 -2.37
C ALA A 49 27.58 -4.16 -2.36
N ALA A 50 26.81 -3.07 -2.21
CA ALA A 50 25.37 -3.11 -2.39
C ALA A 50 25.12 -3.54 -3.84
N ASP A 51 25.08 -4.83 -4.07
CA ASP A 51 24.80 -5.39 -5.38
C ASP A 51 23.34 -5.02 -5.71
N SER A 52 23.17 -4.36 -6.87
CA SER A 52 21.84 -4.01 -7.40
C SER A 52 20.94 -5.25 -7.56
N GLY A 53 21.52 -6.45 -7.46
CA GLY A 53 20.83 -7.74 -7.51
C GLY A 53 20.40 -8.31 -6.18
N ASP A 54 20.63 -7.66 -5.04
CA ASP A 54 20.19 -8.17 -3.73
C ASP A 54 18.66 -8.28 -3.67
N PRO A 55 18.11 -9.49 -3.48
CA PRO A 55 16.66 -9.71 -3.47
C PRO A 55 15.96 -8.96 -2.33
N GLN A 56 16.65 -8.71 -1.22
CA GLN A 56 16.08 -7.94 -0.12
C GLN A 56 15.98 -6.46 -0.47
N ARG A 57 17.00 -5.90 -1.12
CA ARG A 57 16.97 -4.55 -1.64
C ARG A 57 15.83 -4.36 -2.66
N ALA A 58 15.69 -5.30 -3.58
CA ALA A 58 14.62 -5.28 -4.58
C ALA A 58 13.22 -5.24 -3.92
N ARG A 59 13.00 -6.02 -2.87
CA ARG A 59 11.74 -6.00 -2.10
C ARG A 59 11.47 -4.65 -1.43
N LEU A 60 12.52 -4.01 -0.89
CA LEU A 60 12.38 -2.68 -0.27
C LEU A 60 12.04 -1.61 -1.31
N VAL A 61 12.65 -1.67 -2.49
CA VAL A 61 12.31 -0.77 -3.61
C VAL A 61 10.86 -0.98 -4.06
N ASP A 62 10.41 -2.24 -4.18
CA ASP A 62 9.03 -2.56 -4.55
C ASP A 62 8.04 -2.10 -3.48
N ALA A 63 8.37 -2.25 -2.20
CA ALA A 63 7.54 -1.76 -1.10
C ALA A 63 7.41 -0.22 -1.11
N ALA A 64 8.52 0.49 -1.33
CA ALA A 64 8.53 1.94 -1.43
C ALA A 64 7.75 2.43 -2.66
N ALA A 65 7.90 1.76 -3.81
CA ALA A 65 7.16 2.08 -5.03
C ALA A 65 5.65 1.88 -4.86
N TYR A 66 5.24 0.84 -4.16
CA TYR A 66 3.83 0.59 -3.83
C TYR A 66 3.25 1.63 -2.88
N ALA A 67 3.98 1.98 -1.82
CA ALA A 67 3.56 3.02 -0.88
C ALA A 67 3.45 4.39 -1.58
N LEU A 68 4.40 4.72 -2.46
CA LEU A 68 4.36 5.93 -3.27
C LEU A 68 3.13 5.97 -4.18
N TRP A 69 2.84 4.88 -4.86
CA TRP A 69 1.67 4.77 -5.73
C TRP A 69 0.36 5.02 -4.97
N ASN A 70 0.18 4.34 -3.84
CA ASN A 70 -1.01 4.51 -3.01
C ASN A 70 -1.17 5.95 -2.53
N PHE A 71 -0.08 6.57 -2.09
CA PHE A 71 -0.09 7.95 -1.62
C PHE A 71 -0.46 8.95 -2.73
N VAL A 72 0.15 8.80 -3.91
CA VAL A 72 -0.13 9.67 -5.06
C VAL A 72 -1.57 9.54 -5.52
N VAL A 73 -2.06 8.30 -5.71
CA VAL A 73 -3.44 8.04 -6.14
C VAL A 73 -4.45 8.63 -5.15
N GLN A 74 -4.23 8.42 -3.84
CA GLN A 74 -5.15 8.96 -2.83
C GLN A 74 -5.17 10.48 -2.83
N ARG A 75 -4.01 11.12 -3.02
CA ARG A 75 -3.92 12.58 -3.13
C ARG A 75 -4.71 13.08 -4.35
N GLU A 76 -4.50 12.47 -5.50
CA GLU A 76 -5.18 12.85 -6.74
C GLU A 76 -6.70 12.64 -6.65
N CYS A 77 -7.15 11.53 -6.06
CA CYS A 77 -8.57 11.27 -5.78
C CYS A 77 -9.17 12.30 -4.82
N SER A 78 -8.37 12.85 -3.92
CA SER A 78 -8.79 13.91 -2.98
C SER A 78 -8.66 15.33 -3.58
N GLY A 79 -8.32 15.45 -4.87
CA GLY A 79 -8.22 16.71 -5.59
C GLY A 79 -6.86 17.42 -5.47
N PHE A 80 -5.88 16.82 -4.77
CA PHE A 80 -4.53 17.37 -4.69
C PHE A 80 -3.75 16.99 -5.95
N ARG A 81 -3.23 17.98 -6.64
CA ARG A 81 -2.36 17.80 -7.81
C ARG A 81 -0.91 18.10 -7.44
N GLY A 82 0.03 17.70 -8.31
CA GLY A 82 1.45 18.00 -8.12
C GLY A 82 2.27 16.82 -7.61
N THR A 83 2.20 15.69 -8.31
CA THR A 83 3.01 14.49 -8.04
C THR A 83 4.52 14.81 -8.04
N GLU A 84 4.98 15.70 -8.93
CA GLU A 84 6.39 16.12 -8.99
C GLU A 84 6.87 16.77 -7.68
N GLN A 85 5.99 17.53 -7.01
CA GLN A 85 6.33 18.13 -5.72
C GLN A 85 6.50 17.05 -4.65
N VAL A 86 5.63 16.05 -4.63
CA VAL A 86 5.75 14.89 -3.72
C VAL A 86 7.09 14.18 -3.91
N LEU A 87 7.49 13.93 -5.16
CA LEU A 87 8.76 13.25 -5.46
C LEU A 87 9.98 14.03 -4.93
N LYS A 88 9.91 15.36 -4.94
CA LYS A 88 10.95 16.24 -4.42
C LYS A 88 10.94 16.29 -2.89
N ASP A 89 9.76 16.46 -2.29
CA ASP A 89 9.59 16.61 -0.84
C ASP A 89 10.03 15.35 -0.08
N TYR A 90 9.77 14.18 -0.65
CA TYR A 90 10.16 12.88 -0.08
C TYR A 90 11.52 12.37 -0.57
N VAL A 91 12.22 13.12 -1.44
CA VAL A 91 13.52 12.74 -2.02
C VAL A 91 13.47 11.31 -2.59
N VAL A 92 12.44 11.03 -3.38
CA VAL A 92 12.18 9.67 -3.88
C VAL A 92 13.28 9.21 -4.84
N PRO A 93 13.95 8.07 -4.59
CA PRO A 93 14.95 7.51 -5.48
C PRO A 93 14.39 7.22 -6.89
N VAL A 94 15.21 7.41 -7.91
CA VAL A 94 14.81 7.21 -9.31
C VAL A 94 14.29 5.80 -9.57
N GLU A 95 14.89 4.79 -8.94
CA GLU A 95 14.48 3.39 -9.05
C GLU A 95 13.08 3.12 -8.47
N VAL A 96 12.74 3.77 -7.36
CA VAL A 96 11.40 3.69 -6.73
C VAL A 96 10.38 4.37 -7.65
N ARG A 97 10.72 5.53 -8.19
CA ARG A 97 9.90 6.26 -9.15
C ARG A 97 9.64 5.44 -10.42
N ALA A 98 10.67 4.79 -10.96
CA ALA A 98 10.56 3.96 -12.17
C ALA A 98 9.63 2.75 -11.98
N LYS A 99 9.52 2.23 -10.75
CA LYS A 99 8.64 1.11 -10.41
C LYS A 99 7.26 1.54 -9.89
N MET A 100 6.99 2.83 -9.79
CA MET A 100 5.69 3.35 -9.36
C MET A 100 4.59 2.88 -10.30
N GLY A 101 3.55 2.24 -9.77
CA GLY A 101 2.44 1.70 -10.56
C GLY A 101 2.71 0.33 -11.21
N ALA A 102 3.89 -0.26 -11.02
CA ALA A 102 4.14 -1.62 -11.46
C ALA A 102 3.25 -2.60 -10.68
N ILE A 103 2.59 -3.53 -11.40
CA ILE A 103 1.79 -4.58 -10.78
C ILE A 103 2.72 -5.49 -9.99
N ARG A 104 2.56 -5.50 -8.67
CA ARG A 104 3.24 -6.50 -7.85
C ARG A 104 2.61 -7.86 -8.14
N PRO A 105 3.37 -8.88 -8.55
CA PRO A 105 2.88 -10.23 -8.44
C PRO A 105 2.53 -10.45 -6.97
N LEU A 106 1.28 -10.83 -6.71
CA LEU A 106 0.84 -11.26 -5.38
C LEU A 106 1.68 -12.50 -5.03
N THR A 107 2.82 -12.28 -4.41
CA THR A 107 3.48 -13.36 -3.69
C THR A 107 2.54 -13.64 -2.53
N PRO A 108 1.93 -14.83 -2.41
CA PRO A 108 1.16 -15.17 -1.23
C PRO A 108 2.09 -14.90 -0.05
N LEU A 109 1.64 -14.05 0.90
CA LEU A 109 2.26 -14.02 2.21
C LEU A 109 2.35 -15.50 2.63
N ALA A 110 3.56 -16.02 2.76
CA ALA A 110 3.77 -17.30 3.41
C ALA A 110 3.30 -17.12 4.86
N GLY A 111 1.98 -17.23 5.02
CA GLY A 111 1.39 -17.46 6.32
C GLY A 111 2.01 -18.74 6.85
N PRO A 112 2.12 -18.91 8.18
CA PRO A 112 2.64 -20.14 8.75
C PRO A 112 1.91 -21.30 8.08
N ALA A 113 2.67 -22.28 7.59
CA ALA A 113 2.15 -23.46 6.93
C ALA A 113 0.99 -24.02 7.75
N ARG A 114 -0.23 -23.80 7.32
CA ARG A 114 -1.38 -24.50 7.87
C ARG A 114 -1.24 -25.92 7.39
N ASP A 115 -1.00 -26.76 8.35
CA ASP A 115 -1.01 -28.21 8.22
C ASP A 115 -2.25 -28.60 7.42
N VAL A 116 -2.03 -29.10 6.20
CA VAL A 116 -3.09 -29.51 5.27
C VAL A 116 -3.49 -30.92 5.65
N GLY A 117 -4.07 -31.08 6.84
CA GLY A 117 -4.48 -32.35 7.41
C GLY A 117 -5.94 -32.40 7.88
N ALA A 118 -6.77 -31.41 7.57
CA ALA A 118 -8.19 -31.47 7.92
C ALA A 118 -9.04 -31.65 6.64
N PRO A 119 -9.89 -32.71 6.56
CA PRO A 119 -10.83 -32.85 5.44
C PRO A 119 -11.83 -31.70 5.44
N ALA A 120 -12.07 -31.13 4.27
CA ALA A 120 -13.02 -30.06 4.07
C ALA A 120 -14.41 -30.46 4.63
N PRO A 121 -15.09 -29.56 5.36
CA PRO A 121 -16.45 -29.81 5.77
C PRO A 121 -17.34 -29.91 4.52
N ALA A 122 -18.10 -31.00 4.44
CA ALA A 122 -19.04 -31.24 3.36
C ALA A 122 -20.03 -30.09 3.25
N ILE A 123 -20.07 -29.46 2.08
CA ILE A 123 -21.06 -28.42 1.76
C ILE A 123 -22.44 -29.12 1.71
N PRO A 124 -23.43 -28.74 2.52
CA PRO A 124 -24.76 -29.29 2.41
C PRO A 124 -25.37 -28.83 1.09
N CYS A 125 -25.64 -29.78 0.19
CA CYS A 125 -26.44 -29.56 -1.00
C CYS A 125 -27.83 -29.05 -0.61
N TRP A 126 -28.09 -27.80 -0.87
CA TRP A 126 -29.44 -27.27 -0.91
C TRP A 126 -30.15 -27.84 -2.12
N ARG A 127 -30.77 -28.98 -1.93
CA ARG A 127 -31.62 -29.61 -2.95
C ARG A 127 -32.88 -28.75 -3.09
N THR A 128 -33.00 -28.02 -4.15
CA THR A 128 -34.21 -27.34 -4.63
C THR A 128 -35.32 -28.38 -4.77
N ARG A 129 -36.24 -28.38 -3.85
CA ARG A 129 -37.48 -29.17 -3.97
C ARG A 129 -38.40 -28.39 -4.91
N GLN A 130 -38.34 -28.73 -6.19
CA GLN A 130 -39.37 -28.30 -7.15
C GLN A 130 -40.72 -28.95 -6.77
N ARG A 131 -41.64 -28.15 -6.32
CA ARG A 131 -43.05 -28.52 -6.22
C ARG A 131 -43.63 -28.62 -7.63
N ARG A 132 -43.98 -29.79 -8.06
CA ARG A 132 -44.98 -30.00 -9.10
C ARG A 132 -46.34 -29.72 -8.52
N ARG A 133 -47.12 -28.80 -9.08
CA ARG A 133 -48.55 -28.87 -9.41
C ARG A 133 -48.87 -27.89 -10.49
#